data_124626ffeb0aa61a40cb3e264dab1a79
#
_entry.id   124626ffeb0aa61a40cb3e264dab1a79
#
_cell.length_a   1.000
_cell.length_b   1.000
_cell.length_c   1.000
_cell.angle_alpha   90.00
_cell.angle_beta   90.00
_cell.angle_gamma   90.00
#
_symmetry.space_group_name_H-M   'P 1'
#
loop_
_entity.id
_entity.type
_entity.pdbx_description
1 polymer ?
#
loop_
_entity_poly.entity_id
_entity_poly.type
_entity_poly.pdbx_seq_one_letter_code
_entity_poly.pdbx_strand_id
1 'polypeptide(L)'
;MHAKIVSLMILTVLAGFARADEKFPLLQAGSQVYTNVNITKVGATDIFFTHAGGMANVKLKTLSPELQKHFNYDPQKARAVEQKKADDNAAYQKQLAQQPAVRPPDMSRPPAAPTTRAVWRNDFAGALKQAKSENKLVLLDFTGSDWCGWCMKFEKDVLSTPKFSAYADSKLQLVRLDYPHHTPQPEALRQANAALSDQFHVDGFPTFVLVNADGKELGRQVGYLEGGPDAFIAELESFNR
;
A
#
# COMPACT_ATOMS: atom_id res chain seq x y z
N MET A 1 15.05 38.48 -47.17
CA MET A 1 13.66 37.99 -46.95
C MET A 1 13.76 36.52 -46.58
N HIS A 2 13.69 36.17 -45.28
CA HIS A 2 13.72 34.79 -44.80
C HIS A 2 12.37 34.44 -44.22
N ALA A 3 11.62 33.61 -44.95
CA ALA A 3 10.33 33.10 -44.51
C ALA A 3 10.55 32.02 -43.45
N LYS A 4 10.10 32.24 -42.20
CA LYS A 4 10.01 31.23 -41.17
C LYS A 4 8.78 30.36 -41.41
N ILE A 5 9.01 29.11 -41.80
CA ILE A 5 7.98 28.09 -41.88
C ILE A 5 7.71 27.62 -40.43
N VAL A 6 6.59 28.05 -39.88
CA VAL A 6 6.07 27.51 -38.62
C VAL A 6 5.32 26.22 -38.96
N SER A 7 5.94 25.08 -38.65
CA SER A 7 5.32 23.76 -38.80
C SER A 7 4.26 23.60 -37.72
N LEU A 8 3.01 23.73 -38.08
CA LEU A 8 1.86 23.48 -37.21
C LEU A 8 1.66 21.96 -37.11
N MET A 9 2.17 21.36 -36.01
CA MET A 9 1.82 19.99 -35.69
C MET A 9 0.34 19.93 -35.28
N ILE A 10 -0.49 19.45 -36.20
CA ILE A 10 -1.90 19.11 -35.93
C ILE A 10 -1.90 17.86 -35.05
N LEU A 11 -2.12 18.05 -33.73
CA LEU A 11 -2.37 16.98 -32.79
C LEU A 11 -3.81 16.48 -33.05
N THR A 12 -3.97 15.40 -33.79
CA THR A 12 -5.24 14.69 -33.94
C THR A 12 -5.63 14.08 -32.59
N VAL A 13 -6.55 14.74 -31.90
CA VAL A 13 -7.20 14.20 -30.69
C VAL A 13 -8.17 13.11 -31.13
N LEU A 14 -7.69 11.88 -31.18
CA LEU A 14 -8.56 10.71 -31.15
C LEU A 14 -9.17 10.65 -29.76
N ALA A 15 -10.48 10.84 -29.65
CA ALA A 15 -11.26 10.56 -28.45
C ALA A 15 -11.18 9.05 -28.17
N GLY A 16 -10.12 8.63 -27.48
CA GLY A 16 -9.89 7.26 -27.07
C GLY A 16 -10.12 7.13 -25.56
N PHE A 17 -10.85 6.12 -25.16
CA PHE A 17 -10.96 5.67 -23.78
C PHE A 17 -9.54 5.54 -23.20
N ALA A 18 -9.28 6.15 -22.03
CA ALA A 18 -8.01 6.02 -21.35
C ALA A 18 -7.69 4.53 -21.15
N ARG A 19 -6.66 4.05 -21.83
CA ARG A 19 -6.24 2.64 -21.79
C ARG A 19 -5.29 2.43 -20.62
N ALA A 20 -5.44 1.32 -19.91
CA ALA A 20 -4.33 0.72 -19.19
C ALA A 20 -3.15 0.55 -20.17
N ASP A 21 -1.90 0.74 -19.68
CA ASP A 21 -0.63 0.73 -20.45
C ASP A 21 -0.23 2.06 -21.14
N GLU A 22 -0.86 3.17 -20.79
CA GLU A 22 -0.41 4.48 -21.27
C GLU A 22 0.80 4.96 -20.47
N LYS A 23 1.82 5.48 -21.19
CA LYS A 23 3.09 5.90 -20.59
C LYS A 23 3.27 7.41 -20.62
N PHE A 24 3.69 7.97 -19.49
CA PHE A 24 4.06 9.37 -19.36
C PHE A 24 5.51 9.47 -18.90
N PRO A 25 6.37 10.22 -19.60
CA PRO A 25 7.73 10.50 -19.12
C PRO A 25 7.69 11.17 -17.74
N LEU A 26 6.66 11.98 -17.50
CA LEU A 26 6.46 12.76 -16.29
C LEU A 26 4.95 12.93 -16.02
N LEU A 27 4.53 12.70 -14.79
CA LEU A 27 3.17 12.97 -14.30
C LEU A 27 3.26 13.83 -13.05
N GLN A 28 2.58 14.98 -13.06
CA GLN A 28 2.46 15.82 -11.88
C GLN A 28 1.07 15.65 -11.24
N ALA A 29 1.05 15.42 -9.92
CA ALA A 29 -0.16 15.35 -9.12
C ALA A 29 0.01 16.20 -7.85
N GLY A 30 -0.65 17.36 -7.82
CA GLY A 30 -0.42 18.35 -6.78
C GLY A 30 1.03 18.83 -6.77
N SER A 31 1.73 18.69 -5.64
CA SER A 31 3.16 19.02 -5.50
C SER A 31 4.11 17.87 -5.87
N GLN A 32 3.59 16.66 -6.07
CA GLN A 32 4.39 15.47 -6.39
C GLN A 32 4.61 15.34 -7.90
N VAL A 33 5.83 14.92 -8.28
CA VAL A 33 6.20 14.66 -9.67
C VAL A 33 6.72 13.24 -9.78
N TYR A 34 6.13 12.46 -10.69
CA TYR A 34 6.50 11.07 -10.95
C TYR A 34 7.15 10.94 -12.33
N THR A 35 8.21 10.15 -12.44
CA THR A 35 8.94 9.92 -13.70
C THR A 35 8.77 8.48 -14.17
N ASN A 36 8.82 8.26 -15.50
CA ASN A 36 8.65 6.95 -16.12
C ASN A 36 7.33 6.27 -15.71
N VAL A 37 6.25 7.03 -15.76
CA VAL A 37 4.91 6.57 -15.35
C VAL A 37 4.31 5.66 -16.41
N ASN A 38 3.80 4.50 -15.99
CA ASN A 38 2.98 3.62 -16.80
C ASN A 38 1.64 3.38 -16.10
N ILE A 39 0.55 3.86 -16.69
CA ILE A 39 -0.79 3.75 -16.11
C ILE A 39 -1.24 2.30 -16.14
N THR A 40 -1.54 1.73 -14.98
CA THR A 40 -2.01 0.35 -14.84
C THR A 40 -3.52 0.25 -14.70
N LYS A 41 -4.15 1.30 -14.14
CA LYS A 41 -5.62 1.33 -13.96
C LYS A 41 -6.11 2.77 -13.83
N VAL A 42 -7.25 3.05 -14.42
CA VAL A 42 -8.00 4.30 -14.24
C VAL A 42 -9.32 3.97 -13.56
N GLY A 43 -9.54 4.55 -12.39
CA GLY A 43 -10.80 4.45 -11.63
C GLY A 43 -11.65 5.70 -11.76
N ALA A 44 -12.79 5.75 -11.06
CA ALA A 44 -13.63 6.94 -11.04
C ALA A 44 -13.03 8.09 -10.19
N THR A 45 -12.22 7.76 -9.21
CA THR A 45 -11.62 8.70 -8.24
C THR A 45 -10.11 8.78 -8.33
N ASP A 46 -9.44 7.72 -8.80
CA ASP A 46 -7.99 7.53 -8.73
C ASP A 46 -7.44 6.94 -10.02
N ILE A 47 -6.17 7.23 -10.32
CA ILE A 47 -5.35 6.47 -11.26
C ILE A 47 -4.27 5.72 -10.51
N PHE A 48 -3.95 4.52 -10.99
CA PHE A 48 -2.90 3.64 -10.48
C PHE A 48 -1.83 3.49 -11.55
N PHE A 49 -0.58 3.58 -11.16
CA PHE A 49 0.53 3.53 -12.11
C PHE A 49 1.82 3.01 -11.46
N THR A 50 2.71 2.50 -12.30
CA THR A 50 4.11 2.28 -11.95
C THR A 50 4.93 3.50 -12.37
N HIS A 51 6.01 3.79 -11.65
CA HIS A 51 6.94 4.88 -11.93
C HIS A 51 8.37 4.48 -11.53
N ALA A 52 9.36 5.34 -11.73
CA ALA A 52 10.77 5.02 -11.43
C ALA A 52 11.02 4.63 -9.96
N GLY A 53 10.21 5.12 -9.01
CA GLY A 53 10.32 4.81 -7.57
C GLY A 53 9.39 3.67 -7.11
N GLY A 54 8.68 2.97 -8.01
CA GLY A 54 7.77 1.88 -7.63
C GLY A 54 6.36 2.05 -8.18
N MET A 55 5.36 1.83 -7.36
CA MET A 55 3.95 2.00 -7.71
C MET A 55 3.30 3.08 -6.86
N ALA A 56 2.42 3.86 -7.48
CA ALA A 56 1.66 4.90 -6.81
C ALA A 56 0.20 4.91 -7.29
N ASN A 57 -0.66 5.53 -6.49
CA ASN A 57 -1.94 6.00 -6.97
C ASN A 57 -2.12 7.46 -6.61
N VAL A 58 -2.83 8.19 -7.44
CA VAL A 58 -3.17 9.59 -7.17
C VAL A 58 -4.65 9.85 -7.45
N LYS A 59 -5.21 10.79 -6.69
CA LYS A 59 -6.59 11.23 -6.91
C LYS A 59 -6.68 11.99 -8.23
N LEU A 60 -7.61 11.62 -9.11
CA LEU A 60 -7.86 12.32 -10.37
C LEU A 60 -8.10 13.82 -10.18
N LYS A 61 -8.75 14.20 -9.07
CA LYS A 61 -9.01 15.63 -8.73
C LYS A 61 -7.75 16.46 -8.46
N THR A 62 -6.60 15.84 -8.20
CA THR A 62 -5.32 16.52 -7.95
C THR A 62 -4.47 16.69 -9.20
N LEU A 63 -4.89 16.12 -10.32
CA LEU A 63 -4.25 16.27 -11.62
C LEU A 63 -4.60 17.62 -12.25
N SER A 64 -3.82 18.03 -13.26
CA SER A 64 -4.15 19.21 -14.07
C SER A 64 -5.49 19.05 -14.78
N PRO A 65 -6.19 20.14 -15.14
CA PRO A 65 -7.45 20.07 -15.86
C PRO A 65 -7.37 19.26 -17.17
N GLU A 66 -6.23 19.34 -17.88
CA GLU A 66 -5.97 18.60 -19.10
C GLU A 66 -5.92 17.09 -18.84
N LEU A 67 -5.21 16.67 -17.78
CA LEU A 67 -5.12 15.27 -17.39
C LEU A 67 -6.44 14.75 -16.82
N GLN A 68 -7.19 15.57 -16.07
CA GLN A 68 -8.53 15.22 -15.63
C GLN A 68 -9.45 14.93 -16.82
N LYS A 69 -9.41 15.78 -17.85
CA LYS A 69 -10.15 15.56 -19.10
C LYS A 69 -9.66 14.32 -19.84
N HIS A 70 -8.35 14.13 -19.92
CA HIS A 70 -7.72 12.99 -20.56
C HIS A 70 -8.17 11.66 -19.95
N PHE A 71 -8.21 11.56 -18.62
CA PHE A 71 -8.67 10.40 -17.88
C PHE A 71 -10.19 10.35 -17.66
N ASN A 72 -10.96 11.19 -18.35
CA ASN A 72 -12.42 11.28 -18.25
C ASN A 72 -12.91 11.43 -16.79
N TYR A 73 -12.23 12.25 -15.99
CA TYR A 73 -12.63 12.51 -14.62
C TYR A 73 -13.99 13.22 -14.59
N ASP A 74 -14.94 12.61 -13.88
CA ASP A 74 -16.27 13.16 -13.64
C ASP A 74 -16.43 13.43 -12.14
N PRO A 75 -16.47 14.71 -11.72
CA PRO A 75 -16.59 15.07 -10.30
C PRO A 75 -17.87 14.55 -9.64
N GLN A 76 -18.96 14.39 -10.38
CA GLN A 76 -20.24 13.90 -9.84
C GLN A 76 -20.15 12.39 -9.57
N LYS A 77 -19.64 11.63 -10.54
CA LYS A 77 -19.37 10.19 -10.37
C LYS A 77 -18.37 9.95 -9.26
N ALA A 78 -17.30 10.72 -9.18
CA ALA A 78 -16.30 10.61 -8.14
C ALA A 78 -16.92 10.81 -6.74
N ARG A 79 -17.73 11.87 -6.57
CA ARG A 79 -18.46 12.12 -5.31
C ARG A 79 -19.42 11.00 -4.96
N ALA A 80 -20.17 10.47 -5.91
CA ALA A 80 -21.09 9.36 -5.67
C ALA A 80 -20.34 8.09 -5.20
N VAL A 81 -19.17 7.80 -5.80
CA VAL A 81 -18.32 6.68 -5.37
C VAL A 81 -17.74 6.92 -3.98
N GLU A 82 -17.25 8.13 -3.68
CA GLU A 82 -16.73 8.50 -2.36
C GLU A 82 -17.83 8.42 -1.29
N GLN A 83 -19.04 8.91 -1.58
CA GLN A 83 -20.19 8.83 -0.68
C GLN A 83 -20.58 7.38 -0.41
N LYS A 84 -20.75 6.57 -1.46
CA LYS A 84 -21.08 5.15 -1.29
C LYS A 84 -20.05 4.43 -0.42
N LYS A 85 -18.75 4.69 -0.61
CA LYS A 85 -17.69 4.11 0.22
C LYS A 85 -17.78 4.57 1.68
N ALA A 86 -18.12 5.84 1.91
CA ALA A 86 -18.34 6.37 3.27
C ALA A 86 -19.54 5.68 3.94
N ASP A 87 -20.62 5.48 3.21
CA ASP A 87 -21.84 4.81 3.70
C ASP A 87 -21.58 3.33 4.00
N ASP A 88 -20.94 2.62 3.08
CA ASP A 88 -20.53 1.22 3.25
C ASP A 88 -19.62 1.05 4.47
N ASN A 89 -18.69 1.99 4.68
CA ASN A 89 -17.78 2.00 5.80
C ASN A 89 -18.51 2.29 7.13
N ALA A 90 -19.44 3.26 7.15
CA ALA A 90 -20.27 3.54 8.32
C ALA A 90 -21.12 2.32 8.70
N ALA A 91 -21.68 1.62 7.70
CA ALA A 91 -22.43 0.38 7.93
C ALA A 91 -21.54 -0.72 8.52
N TYR A 92 -20.32 -0.89 8.01
CA TYR A 92 -19.35 -1.85 8.52
C TYR A 92 -18.93 -1.53 9.97
N GLN A 93 -18.65 -0.27 10.29
CA GLN A 93 -18.32 0.16 11.67
C GLN A 93 -19.49 -0.10 12.63
N LYS A 94 -20.72 0.11 12.17
CA LYS A 94 -21.91 -0.22 12.96
C LYS A 94 -22.04 -1.72 13.22
N GLN A 95 -21.70 -2.56 12.25
CA GLN A 95 -21.67 -4.02 12.43
C GLN A 95 -20.57 -4.45 13.43
N LEU A 96 -19.38 -3.85 13.33
CA LEU A 96 -18.28 -4.11 14.28
C LEU A 96 -18.67 -3.72 15.71
N ALA A 97 -19.34 -2.60 15.90
CA ALA A 97 -19.80 -2.14 17.21
C ALA A 97 -20.90 -3.03 17.82
N GLN A 98 -21.62 -3.79 17.00
CA GLN A 98 -22.65 -4.75 17.43
C GLN A 98 -22.09 -6.17 17.69
N GLN A 99 -20.86 -6.45 17.28
CA GLN A 99 -20.21 -7.72 17.62
C GLN A 99 -19.94 -7.76 19.11
N PRO A 100 -20.28 -8.87 19.80
CA PRO A 100 -19.92 -9.03 21.20
C PRO A 100 -18.41 -8.85 21.35
N ALA A 101 -17.98 -8.03 22.32
CA ALA A 101 -16.58 -7.84 22.62
C ALA A 101 -15.90 -9.21 22.70
N VAL A 102 -14.88 -9.43 21.87
CA VAL A 102 -14.08 -10.66 21.92
C VAL A 102 -13.54 -10.73 23.33
N ARG A 103 -14.05 -11.72 24.10
CA ARG A 103 -13.62 -11.95 25.48
C ARG A 103 -12.09 -12.07 25.47
N PRO A 104 -11.36 -11.36 26.34
CA PRO A 104 -9.91 -11.55 26.45
C PRO A 104 -9.59 -13.04 26.53
N PRO A 105 -8.53 -13.51 25.88
CA PRO A 105 -8.16 -14.93 25.93
C PRO A 105 -8.02 -15.36 27.40
N ASP A 106 -8.68 -16.45 27.72
CA ASP A 106 -8.57 -17.09 29.03
C ASP A 106 -7.13 -17.58 29.22
N MET A 107 -6.36 -16.85 30.00
CA MET A 107 -4.94 -17.13 30.28
C MET A 107 -4.73 -18.45 31.01
N SER A 108 -5.80 -19.11 31.48
CA SER A 108 -5.75 -20.42 32.13
C SER A 108 -5.81 -21.59 31.14
N ARG A 109 -6.07 -21.33 29.88
CA ARG A 109 -6.12 -22.37 28.83
C ARG A 109 -4.72 -22.66 28.30
N PRO A 110 -4.31 -23.92 28.12
CA PRO A 110 -3.07 -24.26 27.42
C PRO A 110 -3.03 -23.59 26.06
N PRO A 111 -1.84 -23.15 25.55
CA PRO A 111 -1.75 -22.51 24.26
C PRO A 111 -2.49 -23.34 23.21
N ALA A 112 -3.46 -22.72 22.57
CA ALA A 112 -4.15 -23.33 21.42
C ALA A 112 -3.09 -23.75 20.39
N ALA A 113 -3.35 -24.85 19.69
CA ALA A 113 -2.54 -25.27 18.55
C ALA A 113 -2.22 -24.05 17.67
N PRO A 114 -1.00 -23.96 17.09
CA PRO A 114 -0.54 -22.77 16.41
C PRO A 114 -1.60 -22.25 15.45
N THR A 115 -2.07 -21.04 15.69
CA THR A 115 -3.01 -20.37 14.80
C THR A 115 -2.29 -20.21 13.47
N THR A 116 -2.81 -20.81 12.43
CA THR A 116 -2.21 -20.82 11.07
C THR A 116 -2.22 -19.43 10.40
N ARG A 117 -2.37 -18.36 11.18
CA ARG A 117 -2.43 -16.99 10.69
C ARG A 117 -1.42 -16.10 11.41
N ALA A 118 -0.58 -15.42 10.64
CA ALA A 118 0.39 -14.44 11.13
C ALA A 118 -0.30 -13.30 11.91
N VAL A 119 0.25 -12.94 13.07
CA VAL A 119 -0.29 -11.89 13.95
C VAL A 119 0.42 -10.57 13.67
N TRP A 120 -0.33 -9.63 13.09
CA TRP A 120 0.15 -8.28 12.77
C TRP A 120 -0.17 -7.30 13.90
N ARG A 121 0.78 -6.42 14.20
CA ARG A 121 0.68 -5.35 15.21
C ARG A 121 0.77 -3.99 14.51
N ASN A 122 0.44 -2.92 15.23
CA ASN A 122 0.64 -1.53 14.81
C ASN A 122 1.59 -0.77 15.75
N ASP A 123 2.26 -1.46 16.67
CA ASP A 123 3.23 -0.90 17.61
C ASP A 123 4.64 -1.36 17.27
N PHE A 124 5.39 -0.49 16.58
CA PHE A 124 6.76 -0.78 16.19
C PHE A 124 7.71 -0.86 17.38
N ALA A 125 7.57 0.05 18.36
CA ALA A 125 8.45 0.05 19.54
C ALA A 125 8.26 -1.21 20.40
N GLY A 126 7.01 -1.66 20.58
CA GLY A 126 6.70 -2.92 21.24
C GLY A 126 7.22 -4.13 20.47
N ALA A 127 7.12 -4.12 19.15
CA ALA A 127 7.66 -5.17 18.29
C ALA A 127 9.19 -5.30 18.40
N LEU A 128 9.94 -4.19 18.44
CA LEU A 128 11.39 -4.21 18.65
C LEU A 128 11.77 -4.83 19.99
N LYS A 129 11.07 -4.44 21.09
CA LYS A 129 11.32 -5.03 22.43
C LYS A 129 11.09 -6.53 22.44
N GLN A 130 10.00 -6.97 21.81
CA GLN A 130 9.67 -8.40 21.75
C GLN A 130 10.63 -9.16 20.84
N ALA A 131 11.00 -8.60 19.69
CA ALA A 131 12.00 -9.18 18.79
C ALA A 131 13.34 -9.41 19.51
N LYS A 132 13.75 -8.44 20.33
CA LYS A 132 14.99 -8.56 21.14
C LYS A 132 14.91 -9.69 22.16
N SER A 133 13.78 -9.86 22.84
CA SER A 133 13.59 -10.93 23.83
C SER A 133 13.47 -12.32 23.22
N GLU A 134 12.93 -12.40 21.99
CA GLU A 134 12.69 -13.67 21.29
C GLU A 134 13.78 -14.00 20.24
N ASN A 135 14.79 -13.16 20.10
CA ASN A 135 15.84 -13.27 19.08
C ASN A 135 15.26 -13.39 17.66
N LYS A 136 14.28 -12.51 17.36
CA LYS A 136 13.61 -12.41 16.06
C LYS A 136 13.96 -11.11 15.37
N LEU A 137 13.65 -11.04 14.07
CA LEU A 137 13.65 -9.83 13.28
C LEU A 137 12.28 -9.15 13.31
N VAL A 138 12.19 -7.92 12.81
CA VAL A 138 10.91 -7.23 12.66
C VAL A 138 10.67 -6.97 11.17
N LEU A 139 9.50 -7.38 10.67
CA LEU A 139 9.06 -7.06 9.31
C LEU A 139 8.01 -5.96 9.39
N LEU A 140 8.30 -4.84 8.74
CA LEU A 140 7.38 -3.72 8.55
C LEU A 140 6.66 -3.89 7.20
N ASP A 141 5.33 -3.85 7.19
CA ASP A 141 4.47 -3.86 6.00
C ASP A 141 3.83 -2.48 5.83
N PHE A 142 4.36 -1.68 4.92
CA PHE A 142 3.77 -0.40 4.53
C PHE A 142 2.75 -0.67 3.44
N THR A 143 1.47 -0.46 3.74
CA THR A 143 0.37 -0.94 2.92
C THR A 143 -0.79 0.06 2.84
N GLY A 144 -1.62 -0.06 1.81
CA GLY A 144 -2.89 0.63 1.68
C GLY A 144 -4.03 -0.38 1.58
N SER A 145 -4.54 -0.84 2.75
CA SER A 145 -5.40 -2.01 2.85
C SER A 145 -6.73 -1.90 2.09
N ASP A 146 -7.25 -0.68 1.89
CA ASP A 146 -8.57 -0.45 1.29
C ASP A 146 -8.54 0.18 -0.10
N TRP A 147 -7.34 0.41 -0.69
CA TRP A 147 -7.21 1.04 -1.99
C TRP A 147 -6.07 0.47 -2.87
N CYS A 148 -5.00 -0.07 -2.26
CA CYS A 148 -3.83 -0.56 -2.99
C CYS A 148 -4.06 -1.98 -3.52
N GLY A 149 -4.38 -2.13 -4.80
CA GLY A 149 -4.68 -3.43 -5.41
C GLY A 149 -3.53 -4.44 -5.29
N TRP A 150 -2.27 -3.99 -5.40
CA TRP A 150 -1.10 -4.85 -5.25
C TRP A 150 -0.84 -5.25 -3.80
N CYS A 151 -1.17 -4.38 -2.83
CA CYS A 151 -1.10 -4.72 -1.41
C CYS A 151 -2.11 -5.83 -1.07
N MET A 152 -3.35 -5.69 -1.54
CA MET A 152 -4.38 -6.71 -1.35
C MET A 152 -4.02 -8.02 -2.04
N LYS A 153 -3.41 -7.95 -3.24
CA LYS A 153 -2.91 -9.13 -3.93
C LYS A 153 -1.79 -9.80 -3.15
N PHE A 154 -0.83 -9.04 -2.63
CA PHE A 154 0.29 -9.56 -1.84
C PHE A 154 -0.19 -10.17 -0.52
N GLU A 155 -1.14 -9.51 0.17
CA GLU A 155 -1.79 -10.06 1.36
C GLU A 155 -2.38 -11.44 1.09
N LYS A 156 -3.14 -11.58 0.00
CA LYS A 156 -3.79 -12.84 -0.37
C LYS A 156 -2.79 -13.92 -0.79
N ASP A 157 -1.85 -13.58 -1.66
CA ASP A 157 -0.98 -14.57 -2.32
C ASP A 157 0.22 -14.97 -1.47
N VAL A 158 0.59 -14.14 -0.48
CA VAL A 158 1.80 -14.34 0.35
C VAL A 158 1.48 -14.30 1.84
N LEU A 159 1.06 -13.14 2.37
CA LEU A 159 1.03 -12.89 3.82
C LEU A 159 -0.04 -13.72 4.55
N SER A 160 -1.16 -14.04 3.90
CA SER A 160 -2.24 -14.87 4.45
C SER A 160 -2.02 -16.36 4.27
N THR A 161 -0.89 -16.78 3.68
CA THR A 161 -0.61 -18.20 3.46
C THR A 161 -0.13 -18.90 4.73
N PRO A 162 -0.48 -20.19 4.96
CA PRO A 162 0.04 -20.97 6.09
C PRO A 162 1.56 -21.02 6.10
N LYS A 163 2.19 -21.05 4.92
CA LYS A 163 3.65 -21.11 4.78
C LYS A 163 4.33 -19.86 5.31
N PHE A 164 3.86 -18.67 4.91
CA PHE A 164 4.38 -17.41 5.44
C PHE A 164 4.10 -17.29 6.94
N SER A 165 2.90 -17.66 7.40
CA SER A 165 2.54 -17.63 8.81
C SER A 165 3.50 -18.48 9.66
N ALA A 166 3.80 -19.71 9.25
CA ALA A 166 4.74 -20.58 9.95
C ALA A 166 6.16 -20.00 10.00
N TYR A 167 6.62 -19.41 8.91
CA TYR A 167 7.91 -18.72 8.88
C TYR A 167 7.92 -17.51 9.82
N ALA A 168 6.90 -16.68 9.76
CA ALA A 168 6.78 -15.48 10.58
C ALA A 168 6.73 -15.82 12.06
N ASP A 169 5.94 -16.82 12.47
CA ASP A 169 5.86 -17.27 13.85
C ASP A 169 7.23 -17.68 14.41
N SER A 170 8.10 -18.23 13.58
CA SER A 170 9.42 -18.68 14.02
C SER A 170 10.51 -17.60 13.99
N LYS A 171 10.42 -16.61 13.12
CA LYS A 171 11.52 -15.70 12.77
C LYS A 171 11.22 -14.22 12.92
N LEU A 172 9.94 -13.82 12.90
CA LEU A 172 9.56 -12.43 12.76
C LEU A 172 8.62 -11.95 13.87
N GLN A 173 8.73 -10.68 14.20
CA GLN A 173 7.64 -9.86 14.71
C GLN A 173 7.08 -9.06 13.53
N LEU A 174 5.77 -9.02 13.37
CA LEU A 174 5.12 -8.40 12.24
C LEU A 174 4.47 -7.07 12.62
N VAL A 175 4.79 -6.00 11.91
CA VAL A 175 4.21 -4.67 12.11
C VAL A 175 3.57 -4.20 10.83
N ARG A 176 2.27 -3.90 10.88
CA ARG A 176 1.52 -3.34 9.76
C ARG A 176 1.36 -1.84 9.92
N LEU A 177 1.84 -1.12 8.94
CA LEU A 177 1.74 0.33 8.81
C LEU A 177 0.77 0.61 7.67
N ASP A 178 -0.52 0.69 8.04
CA ASP A 178 -1.60 0.86 7.09
C ASP A 178 -1.90 2.34 6.84
N TYR A 179 -2.13 2.70 5.58
CA TYR A 179 -2.46 4.05 5.12
C TYR A 179 -3.80 4.02 4.38
N PRO A 180 -4.91 3.79 5.11
CA PRO A 180 -6.23 3.66 4.48
C PRO A 180 -6.72 5.00 3.93
N HIS A 181 -7.44 4.95 2.79
CA HIS A 181 -8.10 6.13 2.21
C HIS A 181 -9.57 6.25 2.63
N HIS A 182 -10.18 5.12 2.96
CA HIS A 182 -11.62 5.03 3.20
C HIS A 182 -11.96 4.60 4.62
N THR A 183 -11.04 3.89 5.28
CA THR A 183 -11.23 3.44 6.65
C THR A 183 -10.70 4.49 7.62
N PRO A 184 -11.51 5.02 8.56
CA PRO A 184 -11.03 5.95 9.57
C PRO A 184 -9.93 5.32 10.42
N GLN A 185 -8.89 6.09 10.71
CA GLN A 185 -7.79 5.68 11.56
C GLN A 185 -7.56 6.73 12.65
N PRO A 186 -7.27 6.31 13.91
CA PRO A 186 -6.95 7.25 14.98
C PRO A 186 -5.79 8.18 14.57
N GLU A 187 -5.90 9.45 14.87
CA GLU A 187 -4.91 10.48 14.48
C GLU A 187 -3.50 10.13 14.97
N ALA A 188 -3.37 9.66 16.21
CA ALA A 188 -2.08 9.26 16.77
C ALA A 188 -1.43 8.11 15.98
N LEU A 189 -2.22 7.12 15.51
CA LEU A 189 -1.73 6.04 14.68
C LEU A 189 -1.32 6.53 13.30
N ARG A 190 -2.12 7.41 12.70
CA ARG A 190 -1.81 8.03 11.41
C ARG A 190 -0.49 8.81 11.44
N GLN A 191 -0.28 9.59 12.50
CA GLN A 191 0.97 10.34 12.70
C GLN A 191 2.16 9.41 12.95
N ALA A 192 2.00 8.36 13.75
CA ALA A 192 3.06 7.37 13.99
C ALA A 192 3.45 6.64 12.70
N ASN A 193 2.46 6.23 11.88
CA ASN A 193 2.72 5.60 10.59
C ASN A 193 3.43 6.57 9.63
N ALA A 194 3.01 7.84 9.57
CA ALA A 194 3.65 8.85 8.74
C ALA A 194 5.13 9.06 9.13
N ALA A 195 5.41 9.18 10.43
CA ALA A 195 6.78 9.31 10.92
C ALA A 195 7.67 8.11 10.55
N LEU A 196 7.12 6.89 10.57
CA LEU A 196 7.84 5.69 10.14
C LEU A 196 8.04 5.65 8.62
N SER A 197 7.06 6.10 7.83
CA SER A 197 7.23 6.25 6.39
C SER A 197 8.37 7.21 6.05
N ASP A 198 8.44 8.34 6.73
CA ASP A 198 9.52 9.32 6.57
C ASP A 198 10.88 8.74 7.01
N GLN A 199 10.91 8.05 8.17
CA GLN A 199 12.13 7.43 8.70
C GLN A 199 12.72 6.39 7.75
N PHE A 200 11.88 5.57 7.14
CA PHE A 200 12.30 4.51 6.21
C PHE A 200 12.26 4.94 4.74
N HIS A 201 11.96 6.21 4.43
CA HIS A 201 11.91 6.77 3.07
C HIS A 201 11.04 5.92 2.14
N VAL A 202 9.77 5.70 2.54
CA VAL A 202 8.84 4.86 1.78
C VAL A 202 8.05 5.72 0.79
N ASP A 203 8.29 5.50 -0.50
CA ASP A 203 7.70 6.29 -1.61
C ASP A 203 6.54 5.56 -2.32
N GLY A 204 6.26 4.31 -1.97
CA GLY A 204 5.21 3.52 -2.64
C GLY A 204 4.79 2.27 -1.87
N PHE A 205 3.70 1.63 -2.34
CA PHE A 205 3.08 0.49 -1.69
C PHE A 205 2.84 -0.69 -2.66
N PRO A 206 2.92 -1.95 -2.17
CA PRO A 206 3.43 -2.31 -0.85
C PRO A 206 4.95 -2.08 -0.76
N THR A 207 5.44 -1.77 0.44
CA THR A 207 6.87 -1.80 0.76
C THR A 207 7.07 -2.60 2.04
N PHE A 208 7.96 -3.56 1.99
CA PHE A 208 8.33 -4.39 3.14
C PHE A 208 9.74 -4.05 3.56
N VAL A 209 9.93 -3.70 4.83
CA VAL A 209 11.26 -3.40 5.39
C VAL A 209 11.58 -4.40 6.50
N LEU A 210 12.69 -5.13 6.34
CA LEU A 210 13.20 -6.02 7.37
C LEU A 210 14.20 -5.27 8.23
N VAL A 211 13.98 -5.26 9.54
CA VAL A 211 14.90 -4.63 10.50
C VAL A 211 15.34 -5.62 11.56
N ASN A 212 16.52 -5.38 12.15
CA ASN A 212 16.95 -6.11 13.34
C ASN A 212 16.21 -5.60 14.60
N ALA A 213 16.47 -6.23 15.74
CA ALA A 213 15.85 -5.88 17.02
C ALA A 213 16.25 -4.49 17.57
N ASP A 214 17.25 -3.85 16.98
CA ASP A 214 17.65 -2.47 17.31
C ASP A 214 17.05 -1.44 16.33
N GLY A 215 16.19 -1.88 15.38
CA GLY A 215 15.51 -1.02 14.40
C GLY A 215 16.35 -0.66 13.18
N LYS A 216 17.52 -1.25 13.01
CA LYS A 216 18.39 -1.04 11.83
C LYS A 216 17.84 -1.84 10.65
N GLU A 217 17.63 -1.18 9.53
CA GLU A 217 17.23 -1.83 8.27
C GLU A 217 18.31 -2.81 7.79
N LEU A 218 17.87 -4.01 7.45
CA LEU A 218 18.69 -5.07 6.85
C LEU A 218 18.46 -5.15 5.35
N GLY A 219 17.24 -4.87 4.89
CA GLY A 219 16.85 -4.85 3.48
C GLY A 219 15.38 -4.52 3.30
N ARG A 220 14.98 -4.34 2.04
CA ARG A 220 13.59 -4.02 1.69
C ARG A 220 13.16 -4.63 0.37
N GLN A 221 11.89 -4.99 0.29
CA GLN A 221 11.19 -5.33 -0.94
C GLN A 221 10.18 -4.24 -1.26
N VAL A 222 10.25 -3.68 -2.46
CA VAL A 222 9.32 -2.66 -2.96
C VAL A 222 8.45 -3.24 -4.07
N GLY A 223 7.15 -3.02 -3.98
CA GLY A 223 6.19 -3.53 -4.95
C GLY A 223 5.84 -5.01 -4.77
N TYR A 224 5.11 -5.55 -5.76
CA TYR A 224 4.71 -6.95 -5.76
C TYR A 224 5.87 -7.84 -6.21
N LEU A 225 6.15 -8.91 -5.45
CA LEU A 225 7.12 -9.93 -5.80
C LEU A 225 6.39 -11.18 -6.31
N GLU A 226 6.72 -11.63 -7.51
CA GLU A 226 6.21 -12.88 -8.05
C GLU A 226 6.86 -14.10 -7.38
N GLY A 227 6.19 -15.26 -7.46
CA GLY A 227 6.70 -16.52 -6.90
C GLY A 227 6.13 -16.86 -5.51
N GLY A 228 5.20 -16.05 -5.01
CA GLY A 228 4.43 -16.37 -3.80
C GLY A 228 5.27 -16.37 -2.50
N PRO A 229 4.84 -17.12 -1.46
CA PRO A 229 5.48 -17.08 -0.16
C PRO A 229 6.92 -17.61 -0.18
N ASP A 230 7.26 -18.54 -1.09
CA ASP A 230 8.61 -19.08 -1.23
C ASP A 230 9.62 -18.02 -1.65
N ALA A 231 9.27 -17.26 -2.68
CA ALA A 231 10.12 -16.20 -3.20
C ALA A 231 10.30 -15.10 -2.15
N PHE A 232 9.22 -14.69 -1.47
CA PHE A 232 9.30 -13.65 -0.45
C PHE A 232 10.11 -14.08 0.79
N ILE A 233 9.96 -15.31 1.25
CA ILE A 233 10.78 -15.84 2.36
C ILE A 233 12.25 -15.87 1.96
N ALA A 234 12.58 -16.35 0.74
CA ALA A 234 13.95 -16.37 0.25
C ALA A 234 14.55 -14.97 0.16
N GLU A 235 13.75 -13.97 -0.26
CA GLU A 235 14.17 -12.57 -0.29
C GLU A 235 14.47 -12.05 1.12
N LEU A 236 13.57 -12.26 2.09
CA LEU A 236 13.80 -11.86 3.49
C LEU A 236 15.05 -12.51 4.10
N GLU A 237 15.30 -13.79 3.79
CA GLU A 237 16.50 -14.48 4.25
C GLU A 237 17.77 -13.95 3.60
N SER A 238 17.68 -13.43 2.36
CA SER A 238 18.82 -12.82 1.68
C SER A 238 19.32 -11.55 2.37
N PHE A 239 18.42 -10.79 3.01
CA PHE A 239 18.74 -9.55 3.73
C PHE A 239 19.46 -9.79 5.06
N ASN A 240 19.37 -10.98 5.60
CA ASN A 240 19.95 -11.34 6.92
C ASN A 240 21.27 -12.14 6.81
N ARG A 241 21.93 -12.07 5.67
CA ARG A 241 23.23 -12.74 5.41
C ARG A 241 24.42 -11.86 5.73
#